data_a4f39e909f7802ae019a03fa42a80f8d
#
_entry.id   a4f39e909f7802ae019a03fa42a80f8d
#
_cell.length_a   1.000
_cell.length_b   1.000
_cell.length_c   1.000
_cell.angle_alpha   90.00
_cell.angle_beta   90.00
_cell.angle_gamma   90.00
#
_symmetry.space_group_name_H-M   'P 1'
#
loop_
_entity.id
_entity.type
_entity.pdbx_description
1 polymer ?
#
loop_
_entity_poly.entity_id
_entity_poly.type
_entity_poly.pdbx_seq_one_letter_code
_entity_poly.pdbx_strand_id
1 'polypeptide(L)'
;IADAMSEMDLVASNKDNIVALDFLALDFEKGSDMVGFAFSYEAQSSYYVALDSENRDGAKALFDKYFLTGKIKAISHNAKFVLKCVWTLGSDIKDFLCDTMIASWMIDSNVGKYSLSNIVSSYFNHTLLDIDDLIEKGEDISSLSSQMATMYSAERADYIYRLYKVLEKKLAEKSLLEPFSSLELPLIRILAKMEKEGIYLSDEKMEDMKTKTDKRLSELVSRIYEEAGHEFNVNSTMQLGKVLFEEKGLKAGRKTQKGFSTDTETLEALKGDNPIVDDVLEYRLLNKLKTTYIDVLPSLRDQDGRIHTSFLQTGTATGRLSSRNPNLQNIPIRTDEGRIIRDAFVPAGDNIFLSADYSQIELCVLAYMADDSNLKNAFISAEDVHKYTASLIFSKPISDIDAKERRIAKTINFGIMYGMSAFRLSNELGISRSDASTFIEKYFERYSGVKLFVDKTIHEAEKNGYVRTKFGHVREILGINSSNKLERSAAERVAVNTIIQGTAAEIMKKAMIDIDKALQEENLKTKMLLQVHDELIFEVPLDEKDVIEALVRDKMENAVKLSIP
;
A
#
# COMPACT_ATOMS: atom_id res chain seq x y z
N ILE A 1 -38.45 -0.73 5.49
CA ILE A 1 -37.81 -1.60 6.50
C ILE A 1 -38.65 -2.87 6.76
N ALA A 2 -39.96 -2.79 6.94
CA ALA A 2 -40.78 -4.00 7.24
C ALA A 2 -40.65 -5.05 6.11
N ASP A 3 -40.75 -4.64 4.86
CA ASP A 3 -40.57 -5.52 3.70
C ASP A 3 -39.16 -6.10 3.65
N ALA A 4 -38.13 -5.25 3.90
CA ALA A 4 -36.74 -5.71 3.96
C ALA A 4 -36.51 -6.75 5.07
N MET A 5 -37.14 -6.58 6.24
CA MET A 5 -37.11 -7.57 7.32
C MET A 5 -37.75 -8.89 6.90
N SER A 6 -38.91 -8.83 6.21
CA SER A 6 -39.60 -10.04 5.71
C SER A 6 -38.73 -10.80 4.69
N GLU A 7 -38.09 -10.08 3.76
CA GLU A 7 -37.18 -10.69 2.80
C GLU A 7 -35.93 -11.31 3.49
N MET A 8 -35.38 -10.64 4.49
CA MET A 8 -34.24 -11.18 5.25
C MET A 8 -34.62 -12.41 6.09
N ASP A 9 -35.87 -12.49 6.63
CA ASP A 9 -36.35 -13.70 7.31
C ASP A 9 -36.43 -14.88 6.31
N LEU A 10 -36.87 -14.62 5.09
CA LEU A 10 -36.90 -15.63 4.04
C LEU A 10 -35.48 -16.13 3.72
N VAL A 11 -34.52 -15.21 3.49
CA VAL A 11 -33.12 -15.55 3.19
C VAL A 11 -32.48 -16.30 4.34
N ALA A 12 -32.69 -15.86 5.60
CA ALA A 12 -32.13 -16.52 6.79
C ALA A 12 -32.61 -17.95 6.99
N SER A 13 -33.78 -18.30 6.42
CA SER A 13 -34.31 -19.67 6.43
C SER A 13 -33.77 -20.55 5.30
N ASN A 14 -33.14 -19.96 4.29
CA ASN A 14 -32.58 -20.66 3.14
C ASN A 14 -31.19 -21.24 3.46
N LYS A 15 -30.84 -22.34 2.78
CA LYS A 15 -29.54 -23.00 2.96
C LYS A 15 -28.36 -22.09 2.56
N ASP A 16 -28.52 -21.26 1.55
CA ASP A 16 -27.45 -20.43 1.00
C ASP A 16 -27.31 -19.08 1.73
N ASN A 17 -28.26 -18.64 2.54
CA ASN A 17 -28.29 -17.46 3.43
C ASN A 17 -27.25 -16.34 3.09
N ILE A 18 -27.10 -15.99 1.80
CA ILE A 18 -26.11 -15.04 1.28
C ILE A 18 -26.83 -13.82 0.74
N VAL A 19 -26.35 -12.63 1.12
CA VAL A 19 -26.89 -11.34 0.65
C VAL A 19 -25.75 -10.44 0.16
N ALA A 20 -25.91 -9.91 -1.04
CA ALA A 20 -25.09 -8.82 -1.57
C ALA A 20 -25.57 -7.50 -0.98
N LEU A 21 -24.63 -6.69 -0.50
CA LEU A 21 -24.87 -5.38 0.08
C LEU A 21 -24.10 -4.30 -0.70
N ASP A 22 -24.77 -3.18 -0.97
CA ASP A 22 -24.14 -1.95 -1.47
C ASP A 22 -24.75 -0.75 -0.76
N PHE A 23 -23.93 0.26 -0.42
CA PHE A 23 -24.36 1.48 0.24
C PHE A 23 -24.17 2.68 -0.68
N LEU A 24 -25.12 3.61 -0.63
CA LEU A 24 -25.04 4.91 -1.25
C LEU A 24 -24.76 5.95 -0.16
N ALA A 25 -23.59 6.59 -0.20
CA ALA A 25 -23.16 7.58 0.77
C ALA A 25 -22.35 8.70 0.09
N LEU A 26 -22.41 9.92 0.64
CA LEU A 26 -21.62 11.07 0.17
C LEU A 26 -20.12 10.85 0.34
N ASP A 27 -19.71 10.32 1.48
CA ASP A 27 -18.30 10.01 1.75
C ASP A 27 -18.04 8.50 1.63
N PHE A 28 -17.52 8.09 0.47
CA PHE A 28 -17.14 6.70 0.19
C PHE A 28 -15.92 6.21 0.98
N GLU A 29 -15.18 7.08 1.65
CA GLU A 29 -14.04 6.67 2.45
C GLU A 29 -14.40 6.52 3.93
N LYS A 30 -15.21 7.43 4.47
CA LYS A 30 -15.63 7.41 5.88
C LYS A 30 -16.89 6.60 6.13
N GLY A 31 -17.76 6.42 5.11
CA GLY A 31 -19.07 5.79 5.27
C GLY A 31 -20.06 6.66 6.06
N SER A 32 -19.89 7.98 6.01
CA SER A 32 -20.82 8.97 6.58
C SER A 32 -21.81 9.47 5.54
N ASP A 33 -22.85 10.16 6.00
CA ASP A 33 -23.86 10.78 5.16
C ASP A 33 -24.50 9.82 4.15
N MET A 34 -24.96 8.68 4.69
CA MET A 34 -25.59 7.62 3.91
C MET A 34 -26.99 8.03 3.46
N VAL A 35 -27.25 7.86 2.17
CA VAL A 35 -28.55 8.08 1.53
C VAL A 35 -29.41 6.82 1.60
N GLY A 36 -28.80 5.65 1.45
CA GLY A 36 -29.50 4.38 1.51
C GLY A 36 -28.57 3.19 1.33
N PHE A 37 -29.17 2.01 1.37
CA PHE A 37 -28.48 0.78 1.00
C PHE A 37 -29.38 -0.12 0.16
N ALA A 38 -28.75 -0.92 -0.69
CA ALA A 38 -29.41 -1.94 -1.48
C ALA A 38 -28.92 -3.33 -1.11
N PHE A 39 -29.77 -4.32 -1.32
CA PHE A 39 -29.41 -5.71 -1.15
C PHE A 39 -30.02 -6.60 -2.24
N SER A 40 -29.32 -7.69 -2.55
CA SER A 40 -29.76 -8.72 -3.49
C SER A 40 -29.35 -10.10 -2.96
N TYR A 41 -30.20 -11.09 -3.09
CA TYR A 41 -29.93 -12.48 -2.74
C TYR A 41 -30.26 -13.45 -3.89
N GLU A 42 -30.73 -12.90 -4.98
CA GLU A 42 -31.06 -13.65 -6.20
C GLU A 42 -30.81 -12.73 -7.41
N ALA A 43 -30.36 -13.30 -8.53
CA ALA A 43 -30.15 -12.56 -9.76
C ALA A 43 -31.46 -11.94 -10.27
N GLN A 44 -31.40 -10.66 -10.68
CA GLN A 44 -32.54 -9.85 -11.13
C GLN A 44 -33.57 -9.54 -10.03
N SER A 45 -33.21 -9.72 -8.76
CA SER A 45 -34.05 -9.37 -7.62
C SER A 45 -33.22 -8.55 -6.62
N SER A 46 -33.54 -7.27 -6.52
CA SER A 46 -32.82 -6.34 -5.64
C SER A 46 -33.78 -5.38 -4.97
N TYR A 47 -33.44 -4.97 -3.78
CA TYR A 47 -34.23 -4.10 -2.92
C TYR A 47 -33.40 -2.90 -2.51
N TYR A 48 -34.03 -1.74 -2.37
CA TYR A 48 -33.40 -0.52 -1.88
C TYR A 48 -34.12 -0.03 -0.63
N VAL A 49 -33.37 0.40 0.36
CA VAL A 49 -33.85 1.00 1.61
C VAL A 49 -33.26 2.40 1.73
N ALA A 50 -34.09 3.42 1.69
CA ALA A 50 -33.67 4.79 1.99
C ALA A 50 -33.35 4.93 3.47
N LEU A 51 -32.28 5.65 3.80
CA LEU A 51 -31.83 5.89 5.18
C LEU A 51 -32.17 7.33 5.61
N ASP A 52 -33.46 7.61 5.73
CA ASP A 52 -33.98 8.80 6.39
C ASP A 52 -34.01 8.67 7.92
N SER A 53 -34.47 9.71 8.60
CA SER A 53 -34.57 9.73 10.07
C SER A 53 -35.50 8.64 10.65
N GLU A 54 -36.49 8.18 9.88
CA GLU A 54 -37.48 7.19 10.32
C GLU A 54 -36.95 5.76 10.15
N ASN A 55 -36.07 5.53 9.17
CA ASN A 55 -35.61 4.19 8.79
C ASN A 55 -34.29 3.77 9.46
N ARG A 56 -33.50 4.70 10.00
CA ARG A 56 -32.16 4.41 10.56
C ARG A 56 -32.19 3.37 11.69
N ASP A 57 -33.10 3.51 12.64
CA ASP A 57 -33.21 2.56 13.77
C ASP A 57 -33.67 1.19 13.28
N GLY A 58 -34.59 1.16 12.30
CA GLY A 58 -35.02 -0.08 11.67
C GLY A 58 -33.91 -0.77 10.87
N ALA A 59 -33.07 0.02 10.18
CA ALA A 59 -31.90 -0.49 9.49
C ALA A 59 -30.89 -1.07 10.48
N LYS A 60 -30.59 -0.36 11.58
CA LYS A 60 -29.75 -0.89 12.66
C LYS A 60 -30.28 -2.23 13.17
N ALA A 61 -31.56 -2.31 13.49
CA ALA A 61 -32.20 -3.54 13.98
C ALA A 61 -32.11 -4.70 12.96
N LEU A 62 -32.19 -4.39 11.65
CA LEU A 62 -32.00 -5.36 10.58
C LEU A 62 -30.56 -5.92 10.61
N PHE A 63 -29.54 -5.05 10.64
CA PHE A 63 -28.14 -5.48 10.71
C PHE A 63 -27.84 -6.25 11.99
N ASP A 64 -28.34 -5.81 13.15
CA ASP A 64 -28.19 -6.51 14.43
C ASP A 64 -28.80 -7.92 14.39
N LYS A 65 -29.99 -8.07 13.80
CA LYS A 65 -30.72 -9.34 13.75
C LYS A 65 -30.07 -10.39 12.84
N TYR A 66 -29.54 -9.97 11.69
CA TYR A 66 -29.14 -10.91 10.64
C TYR A 66 -27.62 -10.96 10.41
N PHE A 67 -26.94 -9.83 10.34
CA PHE A 67 -25.52 -9.76 9.97
C PHE A 67 -24.60 -9.81 11.19
N LEU A 68 -24.90 -9.10 12.25
CA LEU A 68 -24.13 -9.16 13.50
C LEU A 68 -24.17 -10.55 14.12
N THR A 69 -25.34 -11.23 14.06
CA THR A 69 -25.48 -12.60 14.55
C THR A 69 -24.87 -13.66 13.62
N GLY A 70 -24.52 -13.29 12.39
CA GLY A 70 -24.02 -14.22 11.37
C GLY A 70 -25.10 -15.17 10.80
N LYS A 71 -26.40 -14.86 10.98
CA LYS A 71 -27.49 -15.62 10.36
C LYS A 71 -27.50 -15.51 8.85
N ILE A 72 -27.07 -14.35 8.34
CA ILE A 72 -26.89 -14.08 6.92
C ILE A 72 -25.42 -13.73 6.70
N LYS A 73 -24.85 -14.27 5.63
CA LYS A 73 -23.50 -13.97 5.17
C LYS A 73 -23.52 -12.82 4.17
N ALA A 74 -22.71 -11.81 4.43
CA ALA A 74 -22.61 -10.65 3.57
C ALA A 74 -21.60 -10.88 2.43
N ILE A 75 -21.94 -10.44 1.23
CA ILE A 75 -21.01 -10.21 0.13
C ILE A 75 -21.12 -8.76 -0.32
N SER A 76 -20.04 -8.18 -0.81
CA SER A 76 -20.04 -6.79 -1.22
C SER A 76 -18.98 -6.50 -2.28
N HIS A 77 -19.02 -5.28 -2.81
CA HIS A 77 -17.90 -4.69 -3.55
C HIS A 77 -17.32 -3.55 -2.69
N ASN A 78 -16.03 -3.66 -2.29
CA ASN A 78 -15.44 -2.81 -1.26
C ASN A 78 -16.12 -2.98 0.12
N ALA A 79 -16.04 -4.19 0.65
CA ALA A 79 -16.64 -4.57 1.93
C ALA A 79 -16.18 -3.72 3.12
N LYS A 80 -14.97 -3.15 3.06
CA LYS A 80 -14.44 -2.20 4.05
C LYS A 80 -15.32 -0.94 4.14
N PHE A 81 -15.75 -0.39 3.01
CA PHE A 81 -16.69 0.73 2.97
C PHE A 81 -18.05 0.36 3.57
N VAL A 82 -18.61 -0.78 3.16
CA VAL A 82 -19.89 -1.28 3.69
C VAL A 82 -19.81 -1.46 5.21
N LEU A 83 -18.72 -2.00 5.72
CA LEU A 83 -18.49 -2.18 7.15
C LEU A 83 -18.50 -0.84 7.90
N LYS A 84 -17.83 0.17 7.37
CA LYS A 84 -17.83 1.53 7.97
C LYS A 84 -19.23 2.17 7.96
N CYS A 85 -20.01 1.99 6.90
CA CYS A 85 -21.40 2.43 6.86
C CYS A 85 -22.23 1.76 7.96
N VAL A 86 -22.09 0.47 8.14
CA VAL A 86 -22.82 -0.27 9.18
C VAL A 86 -22.38 0.15 10.59
N TRP A 87 -21.10 0.43 10.81
CA TRP A 87 -20.62 1.02 12.07
C TRP A 87 -21.21 2.41 12.34
N THR A 88 -21.42 3.23 11.32
CA THR A 88 -22.09 4.54 11.43
C THR A 88 -23.59 4.38 11.81
N LEU A 89 -24.22 3.27 11.44
CA LEU A 89 -25.57 2.92 11.90
C LEU A 89 -25.59 2.41 13.35
N GLY A 90 -24.43 2.18 13.98
CA GLY A 90 -24.33 1.61 15.32
C GLY A 90 -24.55 0.10 15.38
N SER A 91 -24.29 -0.62 14.29
CA SER A 91 -24.33 -2.07 14.17
C SER A 91 -23.00 -2.61 13.63
N ASP A 92 -22.96 -3.92 13.32
CA ASP A 92 -21.76 -4.57 12.76
C ASP A 92 -22.15 -5.71 11.81
N ILE A 93 -21.18 -6.15 10.98
CA ILE A 93 -21.28 -7.36 10.17
C ILE A 93 -20.26 -8.35 10.71
N LYS A 94 -20.69 -9.52 11.17
CA LYS A 94 -19.80 -10.50 11.78
C LYS A 94 -18.68 -10.90 10.84
N ASP A 95 -19.04 -11.38 9.63
CA ASP A 95 -18.10 -11.87 8.64
C ASP A 95 -18.59 -11.54 7.23
N PHE A 96 -17.67 -11.18 6.34
CA PHE A 96 -17.91 -11.16 4.91
C PHE A 96 -17.52 -12.50 4.29
N LEU A 97 -18.38 -13.02 3.42
CA LEU A 97 -18.08 -14.20 2.62
C LEU A 97 -17.23 -13.85 1.39
N CYS A 98 -17.46 -12.67 0.82
CA CYS A 98 -16.72 -12.21 -0.35
C CYS A 98 -16.71 -10.68 -0.44
N ASP A 99 -15.55 -10.15 -0.84
CA ASP A 99 -15.41 -8.82 -1.45
C ASP A 99 -15.06 -9.02 -2.92
N THR A 100 -15.96 -8.62 -3.81
CA THR A 100 -15.80 -8.84 -5.25
C THR A 100 -14.66 -8.01 -5.86
N MET A 101 -14.29 -6.88 -5.24
CA MET A 101 -13.14 -6.07 -5.64
C MET A 101 -11.83 -6.82 -5.35
N ILE A 102 -11.68 -7.33 -4.13
CA ILE A 102 -10.49 -8.09 -3.70
C ILE A 102 -10.41 -9.43 -4.46
N ALA A 103 -11.54 -10.13 -4.61
CA ALA A 103 -11.60 -11.37 -5.38
C ALA A 103 -11.13 -11.18 -6.83
N SER A 104 -11.56 -10.11 -7.49
CA SER A 104 -11.15 -9.78 -8.86
C SER A 104 -9.66 -9.46 -8.94
N TRP A 105 -9.13 -8.72 -7.96
CA TRP A 105 -7.71 -8.43 -7.87
C TRP A 105 -6.87 -9.70 -7.67
N MET A 106 -7.30 -10.62 -6.83
CA MET A 106 -6.58 -11.89 -6.62
C MET A 106 -6.58 -12.77 -7.88
N ILE A 107 -7.65 -12.72 -8.67
CA ILE A 107 -7.75 -13.47 -9.95
C ILE A 107 -6.79 -12.89 -11.00
N ASP A 108 -6.70 -11.56 -11.09
CA ASP A 108 -5.78 -10.86 -11.98
C ASP A 108 -5.32 -9.53 -11.36
N SER A 109 -4.12 -9.52 -10.80
CA SER A 109 -3.54 -8.34 -10.14
C SER A 109 -2.93 -7.30 -11.10
N ASN A 110 -2.95 -7.53 -12.42
CA ASN A 110 -2.39 -6.62 -13.42
C ASN A 110 -3.41 -5.62 -13.99
N VAL A 111 -4.71 -5.78 -13.72
CA VAL A 111 -5.78 -4.91 -14.26
C VAL A 111 -5.68 -3.46 -13.77
N GLY A 112 -5.25 -3.27 -12.51
CA GLY A 112 -4.98 -1.94 -11.92
C GLY A 112 -6.20 -1.12 -11.52
N LYS A 113 -7.39 -1.38 -12.07
CA LYS A 113 -8.65 -0.71 -11.73
C LYS A 113 -9.76 -1.73 -11.51
N TYR A 114 -10.16 -1.90 -10.27
CA TYR A 114 -11.14 -2.89 -9.82
C TYR A 114 -12.47 -2.24 -9.40
N SER A 115 -12.91 -1.17 -10.08
CA SER A 115 -14.24 -0.61 -9.86
C SER A 115 -15.33 -1.60 -10.29
N LEU A 116 -16.48 -1.55 -9.63
CA LEU A 116 -17.60 -2.45 -9.94
C LEU A 116 -17.98 -2.36 -11.44
N SER A 117 -18.02 -1.14 -11.98
CA SER A 117 -18.35 -0.90 -13.40
C SER A 117 -17.37 -1.59 -14.35
N ASN A 118 -16.05 -1.51 -14.09
CA ASN A 118 -15.05 -2.17 -14.93
C ASN A 118 -15.18 -3.70 -14.89
N ILE A 119 -15.39 -4.25 -13.69
CA ILE A 119 -15.50 -5.69 -13.50
C ILE A 119 -16.78 -6.21 -14.15
N VAL A 120 -17.92 -5.54 -13.94
CA VAL A 120 -19.20 -5.90 -14.55
C VAL A 120 -19.11 -5.82 -16.08
N SER A 121 -18.52 -4.77 -16.61
CA SER A 121 -18.30 -4.65 -18.05
C SER A 121 -17.46 -5.82 -18.60
N SER A 122 -16.39 -6.20 -17.88
CA SER A 122 -15.50 -7.29 -18.30
C SER A 122 -16.17 -8.67 -18.29
N TYR A 123 -16.99 -8.97 -17.25
CA TYR A 123 -17.59 -10.30 -17.09
C TYR A 123 -18.95 -10.46 -17.75
N PHE A 124 -19.73 -9.39 -17.87
CA PHE A 124 -21.12 -9.43 -18.33
C PHE A 124 -21.38 -8.61 -19.59
N ASN A 125 -20.37 -7.89 -20.10
CA ASN A 125 -20.52 -6.94 -21.22
C ASN A 125 -21.69 -5.96 -20.98
N HIS A 126 -21.82 -5.50 -19.72
CA HIS A 126 -22.85 -4.57 -19.27
C HIS A 126 -22.24 -3.30 -18.70
N THR A 127 -22.82 -2.15 -19.02
CA THR A 127 -22.43 -0.85 -18.49
C THR A 127 -23.40 -0.49 -17.37
N LEU A 128 -22.88 -0.42 -16.13
CA LEU A 128 -23.67 0.06 -14.99
C LEU A 128 -24.01 1.52 -15.14
N LEU A 129 -25.12 1.94 -14.51
CA LEU A 129 -25.46 3.35 -14.35
C LEU A 129 -24.29 4.07 -13.70
N ASP A 130 -23.92 5.22 -14.25
CA ASP A 130 -22.92 6.08 -13.64
C ASP A 130 -23.62 7.12 -12.76
N ILE A 131 -23.11 7.33 -11.57
CA ILE A 131 -23.66 8.30 -10.62
C ILE A 131 -23.57 9.72 -11.16
N ASP A 132 -22.51 10.04 -11.90
CA ASP A 132 -22.28 11.35 -12.50
C ASP A 132 -23.30 11.67 -13.61
N ASP A 133 -23.92 10.66 -14.23
CA ASP A 133 -25.00 10.82 -15.23
C ASP A 133 -26.37 11.07 -14.57
N LEU A 134 -26.50 10.78 -13.27
CA LEU A 134 -27.75 10.89 -12.51
C LEU A 134 -27.86 12.17 -11.68
N ILE A 135 -26.75 12.87 -11.47
CA ILE A 135 -26.64 14.06 -10.64
C ILE A 135 -26.46 15.29 -11.54
N GLU A 136 -27.21 16.37 -11.30
CA GLU A 136 -27.01 17.61 -12.01
C GLU A 136 -25.71 18.31 -11.61
N LYS A 137 -25.12 19.04 -12.54
CA LYS A 137 -23.84 19.70 -12.32
C LYS A 137 -23.89 20.68 -11.15
N GLY A 138 -23.14 20.38 -10.10
CA GLY A 138 -23.04 21.19 -8.88
C GLY A 138 -23.91 20.69 -7.74
N GLU A 139 -24.66 19.64 -7.94
CA GLU A 139 -25.36 18.89 -6.90
C GLU A 139 -24.56 17.67 -6.43
N ASP A 140 -24.99 17.04 -5.37
CA ASP A 140 -24.42 15.81 -4.84
C ASP A 140 -25.46 14.68 -4.78
N ILE A 141 -25.05 13.50 -4.33
CA ILE A 141 -25.92 12.31 -4.29
C ILE A 141 -27.15 12.45 -3.41
N SER A 142 -27.20 13.44 -2.49
CA SER A 142 -28.38 13.69 -1.67
C SER A 142 -29.54 14.31 -2.47
N SER A 143 -29.25 14.86 -3.66
CA SER A 143 -30.25 15.41 -4.58
C SER A 143 -30.98 14.34 -5.40
N LEU A 144 -30.50 13.10 -5.39
CA LEU A 144 -31.10 12.00 -6.16
C LEU A 144 -32.55 11.76 -5.73
N SER A 145 -33.44 11.67 -6.71
CA SER A 145 -34.81 11.19 -6.42
C SER A 145 -34.75 9.74 -5.89
N SER A 146 -35.72 9.39 -5.06
CA SER A 146 -35.84 8.01 -4.53
C SER A 146 -35.84 6.95 -5.64
N GLN A 147 -36.42 7.27 -6.81
CA GLN A 147 -36.41 6.38 -7.96
C GLN A 147 -35.01 6.20 -8.54
N MET A 148 -34.23 7.28 -8.72
CA MET A 148 -32.86 7.22 -9.24
C MET A 148 -31.93 6.50 -8.28
N ALA A 149 -32.01 6.82 -6.98
CA ALA A 149 -31.24 6.13 -5.93
C ALA A 149 -31.56 4.62 -5.92
N THR A 150 -32.82 4.25 -6.07
CA THR A 150 -33.24 2.84 -6.18
C THR A 150 -32.65 2.17 -7.42
N MET A 151 -32.79 2.78 -8.59
CA MET A 151 -32.28 2.20 -9.85
C MET A 151 -30.77 1.97 -9.77
N TYR A 152 -30.02 2.98 -9.35
CA TYR A 152 -28.58 2.93 -9.22
C TYR A 152 -28.11 1.85 -8.23
N SER A 153 -28.66 1.88 -7.01
CA SER A 153 -28.19 1.00 -5.93
C SER A 153 -28.64 -0.46 -6.12
N ALA A 154 -29.87 -0.67 -6.61
CA ALA A 154 -30.41 -2.00 -6.86
C ALA A 154 -29.67 -2.72 -8.00
N GLU A 155 -29.33 -2.01 -9.08
CA GLU A 155 -28.51 -2.56 -10.17
C GLU A 155 -27.16 -3.03 -9.62
N ARG A 156 -26.49 -2.24 -8.81
CA ARG A 156 -25.18 -2.57 -8.22
C ARG A 156 -25.26 -3.79 -7.32
N ALA A 157 -26.25 -3.87 -6.42
CA ALA A 157 -26.44 -5.01 -5.53
C ALA A 157 -26.69 -6.31 -6.32
N ASP A 158 -27.50 -6.28 -7.39
CA ASP A 158 -27.73 -7.41 -8.28
C ASP A 158 -26.42 -7.89 -8.95
N TYR A 159 -25.65 -6.96 -9.52
CA TYR A 159 -24.39 -7.33 -10.15
C TYR A 159 -23.30 -7.79 -9.16
N ILE A 160 -23.28 -7.29 -7.93
CA ILE A 160 -22.42 -7.83 -6.87
C ILE A 160 -22.77 -9.30 -6.59
N TYR A 161 -24.06 -9.64 -6.48
CA TYR A 161 -24.50 -11.02 -6.27
C TYR A 161 -24.10 -11.94 -7.44
N ARG A 162 -24.32 -11.51 -8.68
CA ARG A 162 -23.93 -12.27 -9.88
C ARG A 162 -22.42 -12.42 -10.00
N LEU A 163 -21.65 -11.37 -9.72
CA LEU A 163 -20.19 -11.42 -9.71
C LEU A 163 -19.66 -12.43 -8.70
N TYR A 164 -20.22 -12.48 -7.50
CA TYR A 164 -19.82 -13.44 -6.49
C TYR A 164 -19.86 -14.88 -7.05
N LYS A 165 -20.94 -15.29 -7.69
CA LYS A 165 -21.09 -16.65 -8.26
C LYS A 165 -20.02 -16.97 -9.32
N VAL A 166 -19.60 -15.98 -10.10
CA VAL A 166 -18.55 -16.14 -11.13
C VAL A 166 -17.16 -16.16 -10.48
N LEU A 167 -16.90 -15.21 -9.56
CA LEU A 167 -15.58 -15.03 -8.97
C LEU A 167 -15.24 -16.17 -8.00
N GLU A 168 -16.20 -16.67 -7.22
CA GLU A 168 -16.01 -17.83 -6.34
C GLU A 168 -15.50 -19.05 -7.13
N LYS A 169 -16.10 -19.33 -8.28
CA LYS A 169 -15.65 -20.41 -9.17
C LYS A 169 -14.23 -20.17 -9.67
N LYS A 170 -13.90 -18.95 -10.12
CA LYS A 170 -12.56 -18.61 -10.61
C LYS A 170 -11.50 -18.66 -9.51
N LEU A 171 -11.83 -18.23 -8.28
CA LEU A 171 -10.95 -18.37 -7.13
C LEU A 171 -10.66 -19.85 -6.84
N ALA A 172 -11.67 -20.71 -6.92
CA ALA A 172 -11.50 -22.16 -6.76
C ALA A 172 -10.62 -22.77 -7.85
N GLU A 173 -10.87 -22.44 -9.13
CA GLU A 173 -10.09 -22.91 -10.28
C GLU A 173 -8.61 -22.53 -10.17
N LYS A 174 -8.30 -21.33 -9.67
CA LYS A 174 -6.92 -20.85 -9.45
C LYS A 174 -6.34 -21.26 -8.06
N SER A 175 -7.07 -22.01 -7.24
CA SER A 175 -6.68 -22.38 -5.86
C SER A 175 -6.37 -21.16 -4.99
N LEU A 176 -7.24 -20.14 -5.05
CA LEU A 176 -7.12 -18.87 -4.34
C LEU A 176 -8.12 -18.73 -3.19
N LEU A 177 -9.05 -19.68 -2.98
CA LEU A 177 -10.07 -19.59 -1.93
C LEU A 177 -9.45 -19.54 -0.52
N GLU A 178 -8.41 -20.33 -0.28
CA GLU A 178 -7.76 -20.37 1.03
C GLU A 178 -7.08 -19.05 1.36
N PRO A 179 -6.12 -18.51 0.56
CA PRO A 179 -5.53 -17.20 0.85
C PRO A 179 -6.54 -16.05 0.84
N PHE A 180 -7.60 -16.13 0.05
CA PHE A 180 -8.68 -15.14 0.08
C PHE A 180 -9.40 -15.12 1.42
N SER A 181 -9.77 -16.29 1.95
CA SER A 181 -10.53 -16.41 3.21
C SER A 181 -9.66 -16.25 4.46
N SER A 182 -8.38 -16.67 4.41
CA SER A 182 -7.50 -16.67 5.58
C SER A 182 -6.67 -15.38 5.74
N LEU A 183 -6.39 -14.66 4.65
CA LEU A 183 -5.60 -13.43 4.68
C LEU A 183 -6.40 -12.19 4.28
N GLU A 184 -7.04 -12.21 3.11
CA GLU A 184 -7.60 -10.98 2.56
C GLU A 184 -8.91 -10.56 3.23
N LEU A 185 -9.84 -11.48 3.48
CA LEU A 185 -11.12 -11.13 4.13
C LEU A 185 -10.96 -10.67 5.59
N PRO A 186 -10.16 -11.34 6.46
CA PRO A 186 -9.96 -10.84 7.82
C PRO A 186 -9.33 -9.45 7.88
N LEU A 187 -8.45 -9.14 6.93
CA LEU A 187 -7.76 -7.85 6.87
C LEU A 187 -8.71 -6.67 6.61
N ILE A 188 -9.85 -6.88 5.97
CA ILE A 188 -10.87 -5.84 5.72
C ILE A 188 -11.25 -5.13 7.02
N ARG A 189 -11.57 -5.88 8.08
CA ARG A 189 -11.96 -5.32 9.38
C ARG A 189 -10.81 -4.59 10.07
N ILE A 190 -9.60 -5.14 9.99
CA ILE A 190 -8.41 -4.55 10.59
C ILE A 190 -8.12 -3.19 9.94
N LEU A 191 -8.10 -3.14 8.61
CA LEU A 191 -7.89 -1.89 7.88
C LEU A 191 -9.03 -0.88 8.13
N ALA A 192 -10.27 -1.33 8.21
CA ALA A 192 -11.40 -0.45 8.56
C ALA A 192 -11.23 0.17 9.96
N LYS A 193 -10.76 -0.60 10.96
CA LYS A 193 -10.44 -0.08 12.30
C LYS A 193 -9.30 0.94 12.24
N MET A 194 -8.19 0.61 11.58
CA MET A 194 -7.05 1.51 11.42
C MET A 194 -7.46 2.85 10.76
N GLU A 195 -8.25 2.78 9.71
CA GLU A 195 -8.78 3.96 9.02
C GLU A 195 -9.73 4.78 9.90
N LYS A 196 -10.56 4.13 10.71
CA LYS A 196 -11.49 4.79 11.63
C LYS A 196 -10.74 5.47 12.78
N GLU A 197 -9.73 4.80 13.33
CA GLU A 197 -8.91 5.39 14.41
C GLU A 197 -8.09 6.58 13.90
N GLY A 198 -7.44 6.47 12.75
CA GLY A 198 -6.54 7.51 12.24
C GLY A 198 -5.34 7.75 13.15
N ILE A 199 -4.50 8.71 12.78
CA ILE A 199 -3.31 9.09 13.54
C ILE A 199 -3.36 10.57 13.92
N TYR A 200 -3.03 10.91 15.18
CA TYR A 200 -3.09 12.27 15.66
C TYR A 200 -1.92 13.12 15.12
N LEU A 201 -2.25 14.33 14.62
CA LEU A 201 -1.30 15.32 14.10
C LEU A 201 -1.32 16.57 14.99
N SER A 202 -0.16 16.97 15.52
CA SER A 202 -0.01 18.15 16.37
C SER A 202 -0.07 19.45 15.57
N ASP A 203 -1.04 20.32 15.89
CA ASP A 203 -1.14 21.67 15.30
C ASP A 203 0.08 22.51 15.61
N GLU A 204 0.53 22.51 16.87
CA GLU A 204 1.67 23.30 17.33
C GLU A 204 2.92 22.98 16.52
N LYS A 205 3.21 21.69 16.34
CA LYS A 205 4.37 21.25 15.57
C LYS A 205 4.24 21.57 14.08
N MET A 206 3.03 21.47 13.52
CA MET A 206 2.78 21.80 12.11
C MET A 206 2.94 23.30 11.84
N GLU A 207 2.46 24.17 12.73
CA GLU A 207 2.60 25.62 12.59
C GLU A 207 4.06 26.08 12.77
N ASP A 208 4.79 25.53 13.74
CA ASP A 208 6.23 25.77 13.90
C ASP A 208 7.01 25.35 12.65
N MET A 209 6.71 24.16 12.11
CA MET A 209 7.32 23.65 10.89
C MET A 209 7.02 24.55 9.69
N LYS A 210 5.77 24.99 9.52
CA LYS A 210 5.36 25.90 8.44
C LYS A 210 6.13 27.20 8.51
N THR A 211 6.18 27.81 9.70
CA THR A 211 6.91 29.08 9.93
C THR A 211 8.39 28.95 9.60
N LYS A 212 9.06 27.88 10.04
CA LYS A 212 10.47 27.62 9.76
C LYS A 212 10.72 27.38 8.26
N THR A 213 9.86 26.60 7.61
CA THR A 213 9.96 26.26 6.19
C THR A 213 9.74 27.51 5.31
N ASP A 214 8.72 28.32 5.60
CA ASP A 214 8.43 29.54 4.83
C ASP A 214 9.57 30.55 4.94
N LYS A 215 10.14 30.72 6.13
CA LYS A 215 11.33 31.56 6.34
C LYS A 215 12.52 31.06 5.50
N ARG A 216 12.80 29.75 5.57
CA ARG A 216 13.94 29.15 4.85
C ARG A 216 13.77 29.22 3.33
N LEU A 217 12.57 28.97 2.83
CA LEU A 217 12.25 29.13 1.40
C LEU A 217 12.46 30.56 0.92
N SER A 218 12.07 31.57 1.71
CA SER A 218 12.28 32.97 1.38
C SER A 218 13.77 33.34 1.33
N GLU A 219 14.57 32.83 2.29
CA GLU A 219 16.02 33.02 2.29
C GLU A 219 16.67 32.40 1.03
N LEU A 220 16.27 31.16 0.69
CA LEU A 220 16.78 30.46 -0.50
C LEU A 220 16.43 31.18 -1.80
N VAL A 221 15.19 31.66 -1.94
CA VAL A 221 14.77 32.43 -3.13
C VAL A 221 15.60 33.70 -3.27
N SER A 222 15.85 34.44 -2.16
CA SER A 222 16.67 35.65 -2.18
C SER A 222 18.11 35.35 -2.63
N ARG A 223 18.71 34.27 -2.09
CA ARG A 223 20.07 33.84 -2.50
C ARG A 223 20.11 33.39 -3.94
N ILE A 224 19.14 32.60 -4.42
CA ILE A 224 19.05 32.16 -5.81
C ILE A 224 18.97 33.37 -6.76
N TYR A 225 18.21 34.41 -6.41
CA TYR A 225 18.10 35.62 -7.23
C TYR A 225 19.39 36.45 -7.20
N GLU A 226 20.04 36.59 -6.04
CA GLU A 226 21.34 37.24 -5.92
C GLU A 226 22.38 36.54 -6.77
N GLU A 227 22.46 35.23 -6.72
CA GLU A 227 23.37 34.44 -7.54
C GLU A 227 23.02 34.45 -9.02
N ALA A 228 21.75 34.44 -9.39
CA ALA A 228 21.30 34.57 -10.77
C ALA A 228 21.62 35.98 -11.34
N GLY A 229 21.52 37.02 -10.49
CA GLY A 229 21.64 38.41 -10.86
C GLY A 229 20.31 39.05 -11.27
N HIS A 230 19.22 38.31 -11.24
CA HIS A 230 17.86 38.77 -11.52
C HIS A 230 16.79 37.81 -10.94
N GLU A 231 15.56 38.29 -10.80
CA GLU A 231 14.43 37.48 -10.41
C GLU A 231 13.91 36.61 -11.56
N PHE A 232 13.47 35.40 -11.26
CA PHE A 232 12.83 34.46 -12.18
C PHE A 232 11.97 33.44 -11.40
N ASN A 233 11.11 32.71 -12.11
CA ASN A 233 10.34 31.66 -11.47
C ASN A 233 11.19 30.40 -11.25
N VAL A 234 11.66 30.17 -10.00
CA VAL A 234 12.50 29.03 -9.61
C VAL A 234 11.80 27.68 -9.85
N ASN A 235 10.46 27.65 -9.83
CA ASN A 235 9.66 26.45 -10.13
C ASN A 235 9.53 26.19 -11.64
N SER A 236 9.86 27.14 -12.50
CA SER A 236 9.85 26.95 -13.94
C SER A 236 11.12 26.24 -14.40
N THR A 237 11.00 24.97 -14.81
CA THR A 237 12.12 24.19 -15.33
C THR A 237 12.80 24.84 -16.51
N MET A 238 12.06 25.59 -17.34
CA MET A 238 12.58 26.30 -18.51
C MET A 238 13.40 27.50 -18.08
N GLN A 239 12.91 28.36 -17.17
CA GLN A 239 13.64 29.54 -16.71
C GLN A 239 14.86 29.13 -15.90
N LEU A 240 14.73 28.15 -15.01
CA LEU A 240 15.87 27.61 -14.27
C LEU A 240 16.92 27.01 -15.19
N GLY A 241 16.52 26.23 -16.21
CA GLY A 241 17.46 25.69 -17.19
C GLY A 241 18.23 26.78 -17.95
N LYS A 242 17.57 27.90 -18.31
CA LYS A 242 18.21 29.06 -18.92
C LYS A 242 19.27 29.69 -18.00
N VAL A 243 18.89 29.93 -16.73
CA VAL A 243 19.82 30.49 -15.72
C VAL A 243 21.05 29.59 -15.54
N LEU A 244 20.83 28.28 -15.29
CA LEU A 244 21.93 27.37 -14.98
C LEU A 244 22.85 27.11 -16.17
N PHE A 245 22.30 26.83 -17.35
CA PHE A 245 23.08 26.34 -18.49
C PHE A 245 23.47 27.40 -19.49
N GLU A 246 22.66 28.46 -19.69
CA GLU A 246 22.97 29.51 -20.64
C GLU A 246 23.65 30.72 -19.97
N GLU A 247 23.16 31.15 -18.80
CA GLU A 247 23.69 32.36 -18.15
C GLU A 247 24.88 32.06 -17.22
N LYS A 248 24.83 30.96 -16.45
CA LYS A 248 25.94 30.52 -15.58
C LYS A 248 26.93 29.58 -16.26
N GLY A 249 26.59 29.06 -17.44
CA GLY A 249 27.50 28.23 -18.25
C GLY A 249 27.82 26.87 -17.64
N LEU A 250 26.94 26.33 -16.75
CA LEU A 250 27.14 25.02 -16.16
C LEU A 250 27.03 23.93 -17.22
N LYS A 251 27.70 22.80 -16.99
CA LYS A 251 27.69 21.67 -17.92
C LYS A 251 26.27 21.10 -18.06
N ALA A 252 25.67 21.34 -19.21
CA ALA A 252 24.33 20.84 -19.49
C ALA A 252 24.32 19.31 -19.60
N GLY A 253 23.34 18.69 -18.92
CA GLY A 253 23.09 17.26 -19.03
C GLY A 253 22.18 16.90 -20.22
N ARG A 254 21.17 16.06 -19.99
CA ARG A 254 20.24 15.60 -21.02
C ARG A 254 19.36 16.72 -21.57
N LYS A 255 19.24 16.81 -22.90
CA LYS A 255 18.32 17.73 -23.57
C LYS A 255 16.91 17.12 -23.66
N THR A 256 15.88 17.91 -23.33
CA THR A 256 14.48 17.58 -23.46
C THR A 256 13.79 18.39 -24.54
N GLN A 257 12.52 18.11 -24.86
CA GLN A 257 11.77 18.93 -25.84
C GLN A 257 11.57 20.39 -25.40
N LYS A 258 11.65 20.66 -24.09
CA LYS A 258 11.46 22.01 -23.50
C LYS A 258 12.78 22.70 -23.08
N GLY A 259 13.94 22.20 -23.52
CA GLY A 259 15.25 22.69 -23.12
C GLY A 259 16.10 21.65 -22.39
N PHE A 260 17.09 22.08 -21.63
CA PHE A 260 17.91 21.18 -20.82
C PHE A 260 17.15 20.66 -19.61
N SER A 261 17.35 19.36 -19.25
CA SER A 261 16.78 18.81 -18.05
C SER A 261 17.31 19.49 -16.80
N THR A 262 16.43 19.84 -15.90
CA THR A 262 16.73 20.30 -14.54
C THR A 262 16.19 19.32 -13.51
N ASP A 263 16.07 18.03 -13.85
CA ASP A 263 15.65 16.99 -12.92
C ASP A 263 16.67 16.82 -11.77
N THR A 264 16.25 16.15 -10.71
CA THR A 264 17.07 15.97 -9.52
C THR A 264 18.39 15.28 -9.85
N GLU A 265 18.39 14.28 -10.75
CA GLU A 265 19.60 13.56 -11.15
C GLU A 265 20.61 14.49 -11.83
N THR A 266 20.14 15.35 -12.74
CA THR A 266 20.98 16.35 -13.40
C THR A 266 21.55 17.36 -12.42
N LEU A 267 20.75 17.86 -11.47
CA LEU A 267 21.20 18.84 -10.48
C LEU A 267 22.14 18.21 -9.44
N GLU A 268 21.87 16.99 -8.97
CA GLU A 268 22.78 16.28 -8.06
C GLU A 268 24.17 16.01 -8.70
N ALA A 269 24.22 15.78 -10.02
CA ALA A 269 25.49 15.63 -10.75
C ALA A 269 26.28 16.92 -10.82
N LEU A 270 25.66 18.09 -10.60
CA LEU A 270 26.27 19.43 -10.58
C LEU A 270 26.47 19.99 -9.18
N LYS A 271 26.14 19.19 -8.14
CA LYS A 271 26.26 19.60 -6.75
C LYS A 271 27.68 19.98 -6.37
N GLY A 272 27.83 21.15 -5.78
CA GLY A 272 29.15 21.70 -5.44
C GLY A 272 29.88 22.45 -6.59
N ASP A 273 29.41 22.37 -7.84
CA ASP A 273 30.00 23.10 -8.96
C ASP A 273 29.65 24.60 -8.89
N ASN A 274 28.49 24.93 -8.36
CA ASN A 274 28.04 26.31 -8.19
C ASN A 274 27.01 26.39 -7.06
N PRO A 275 27.10 27.38 -6.12
CA PRO A 275 26.18 27.52 -4.98
C PRO A 275 24.69 27.55 -5.35
N ILE A 276 24.34 28.14 -6.50
CA ILE A 276 22.95 28.19 -6.98
C ILE A 276 22.33 26.79 -7.14
N VAL A 277 23.14 25.77 -7.46
CA VAL A 277 22.66 24.39 -7.64
C VAL A 277 22.26 23.80 -6.30
N ASP A 278 23.08 23.99 -5.26
CA ASP A 278 22.83 23.51 -3.92
C ASP A 278 21.57 24.18 -3.34
N ASP A 279 21.42 25.50 -3.52
CA ASP A 279 20.26 26.27 -3.08
C ASP A 279 18.97 25.85 -3.82
N VAL A 280 19.04 25.58 -5.11
CA VAL A 280 17.90 25.08 -5.90
C VAL A 280 17.50 23.68 -5.47
N LEU A 281 18.46 22.80 -5.16
CA LEU A 281 18.16 21.46 -4.65
C LEU A 281 17.45 21.53 -3.31
N GLU A 282 17.95 22.33 -2.36
CA GLU A 282 17.31 22.56 -1.06
C GLU A 282 15.92 23.21 -1.22
N TYR A 283 15.81 24.24 -2.05
CA TYR A 283 14.52 24.89 -2.33
C TYR A 283 13.48 23.90 -2.85
N ARG A 284 13.83 23.06 -3.82
CA ARG A 284 12.91 22.08 -4.38
C ARG A 284 12.48 21.03 -3.37
N LEU A 285 13.40 20.57 -2.53
CA LEU A 285 13.09 19.64 -1.46
C LEU A 285 12.09 20.24 -0.50
N LEU A 286 12.37 21.42 0.06
CA LEU A 286 11.51 22.11 1.01
C LEU A 286 10.15 22.50 0.41
N ASN A 287 10.14 23.00 -0.83
CA ASN A 287 8.91 23.35 -1.52
C ASN A 287 8.01 22.13 -1.78
N LYS A 288 8.60 21.00 -2.14
CA LYS A 288 7.87 19.74 -2.29
C LYS A 288 7.26 19.27 -0.95
N LEU A 289 8.03 19.34 0.14
CA LEU A 289 7.55 19.00 1.46
C LEU A 289 6.41 19.92 1.92
N LYS A 290 6.56 21.23 1.68
CA LYS A 290 5.53 22.22 1.96
C LYS A 290 4.24 21.92 1.23
N THR A 291 4.29 21.81 -0.09
CA THR A 291 3.10 21.65 -0.93
C THR A 291 2.45 20.26 -0.81
N THR A 292 3.22 19.25 -0.44
CA THR A 292 2.69 17.87 -0.32
C THR A 292 2.17 17.55 1.08
N TYR A 293 2.82 18.11 2.12
CA TYR A 293 2.53 17.71 3.50
C TYR A 293 2.18 18.91 4.41
N ILE A 294 3.04 19.95 4.46
CA ILE A 294 2.91 21.00 5.48
C ILE A 294 1.62 21.82 5.29
N ASP A 295 1.28 22.16 4.05
CA ASP A 295 0.07 22.92 3.73
C ASP A 295 -1.19 22.03 3.66
N VAL A 296 -1.02 20.72 3.39
CA VAL A 296 -2.14 19.82 3.11
C VAL A 296 -2.59 19.05 4.36
N LEU A 297 -1.66 18.46 5.12
CA LEU A 297 -2.02 17.60 6.25
C LEU A 297 -2.91 18.28 7.30
N PRO A 298 -2.70 19.56 7.69
CA PRO A 298 -3.58 20.21 8.66
C PRO A 298 -5.04 20.30 8.22
N SER A 299 -5.29 20.45 6.91
CA SER A 299 -6.65 20.55 6.36
C SER A 299 -7.39 19.19 6.30
N LEU A 300 -6.67 18.08 6.45
CA LEU A 300 -7.23 16.72 6.42
C LEU A 300 -7.56 16.18 7.81
N ARG A 301 -7.26 16.94 8.87
CA ARG A 301 -7.58 16.54 10.24
C ARG A 301 -9.08 16.59 10.48
N ASP A 302 -9.57 15.63 11.23
CA ASP A 302 -10.91 15.65 11.78
C ASP A 302 -11.02 16.57 13.02
N GLN A 303 -12.20 16.57 13.66
CA GLN A 303 -12.46 17.35 14.86
C GLN A 303 -11.62 16.92 16.06
N ASP A 304 -11.19 15.66 16.11
CA ASP A 304 -10.36 15.09 17.17
C ASP A 304 -8.85 15.26 16.89
N GLY A 305 -8.50 15.92 15.79
CA GLY A 305 -7.13 16.19 15.38
C GLY A 305 -6.42 15.02 14.70
N ARG A 306 -7.19 14.04 14.22
CA ARG A 306 -6.64 12.85 13.58
C ARG A 306 -6.73 12.91 12.06
N ILE A 307 -5.78 12.28 11.41
CA ILE A 307 -5.76 12.08 9.95
C ILE A 307 -6.11 10.63 9.67
N HIS A 308 -7.05 10.44 8.77
CA HIS A 308 -7.53 9.14 8.31
C HIS A 308 -7.06 8.88 6.89
N THR A 309 -6.09 7.96 6.75
CA THR A 309 -5.70 7.46 5.42
C THR A 309 -6.64 6.34 4.98
N SER A 310 -6.71 6.07 3.69
CA SER A 310 -7.38 4.89 3.15
C SER A 310 -6.36 3.85 2.70
N PHE A 311 -6.39 2.65 3.28
CA PHE A 311 -5.55 1.53 2.87
C PHE A 311 -6.18 0.75 1.71
N LEU A 312 -5.38 0.42 0.71
CA LEU A 312 -5.81 -0.35 -0.46
C LEU A 312 -5.14 -1.72 -0.47
N GLN A 313 -5.94 -2.79 -0.40
CA GLN A 313 -5.47 -4.15 -0.60
C GLN A 313 -5.18 -4.45 -2.08
N THR A 314 -5.90 -3.79 -2.98
CA THR A 314 -5.81 -3.96 -4.43
C THR A 314 -4.89 -2.95 -5.12
N GLY A 315 -4.16 -2.14 -4.33
CA GLY A 315 -3.37 -1.01 -4.85
C GLY A 315 -2.05 -1.40 -5.51
N THR A 316 -1.57 -2.63 -5.29
CA THR A 316 -0.33 -3.14 -5.89
C THR A 316 -0.53 -4.53 -6.47
N ALA A 317 0.24 -4.88 -7.48
CA ALA A 317 0.20 -6.23 -8.06
C ALA A 317 0.99 -7.27 -7.24
N THR A 318 1.79 -6.84 -6.27
CA THR A 318 2.59 -7.73 -5.40
C THR A 318 1.90 -8.14 -4.12
N GLY A 319 0.69 -7.61 -3.83
CA GLY A 319 0.00 -7.87 -2.57
C GLY A 319 0.36 -6.95 -1.42
N ARG A 320 1.33 -6.04 -1.59
CA ARG A 320 1.60 -4.98 -0.61
C ARG A 320 0.40 -4.06 -0.47
N LEU A 321 0.13 -3.61 0.74
CA LEU A 321 -0.82 -2.53 0.98
C LEU A 321 -0.27 -1.22 0.42
N SER A 322 -1.16 -0.37 -0.05
CA SER A 322 -0.85 1.03 -0.34
C SER A 322 -1.81 1.94 0.41
N SER A 323 -1.45 3.21 0.58
CA SER A 323 -2.30 4.20 1.23
C SER A 323 -2.56 5.40 0.33
N ARG A 324 -3.73 6.05 0.53
CA ARG A 324 -4.12 7.27 -0.19
C ARG A 324 -4.98 8.17 0.68
N ASN A 325 -5.11 9.42 0.29
CA ASN A 325 -6.01 10.42 0.85
C ASN A 325 -5.88 10.60 2.38
N PRO A 326 -4.65 10.92 2.90
CA PRO A 326 -3.36 11.10 2.24
C PRO A 326 -2.53 9.82 2.15
N ASN A 327 -1.53 9.77 1.26
CA ASN A 327 -0.56 8.67 1.26
C ASN A 327 0.48 8.87 2.36
N LEU A 328 0.27 8.26 3.51
CA LEU A 328 1.17 8.33 4.67
C LEU A 328 2.40 7.41 4.53
N GLN A 329 2.37 6.43 3.61
CA GLN A 329 3.52 5.54 3.36
C GLN A 329 4.66 6.24 2.59
N ASN A 330 4.37 7.39 1.93
CA ASN A 330 5.36 8.13 1.15
C ASN A 330 6.03 9.28 1.91
N ILE A 331 5.77 9.45 3.21
CA ILE A 331 6.49 10.43 4.02
C ILE A 331 7.97 10.02 4.10
N PRO A 332 8.92 10.90 3.68
CA PRO A 332 10.33 10.53 3.62
C PRO A 332 10.88 10.07 4.97
N ILE A 333 11.66 8.98 4.96
CA ILE A 333 12.26 8.43 6.19
C ILE A 333 13.72 8.85 6.34
N ARG A 334 14.42 8.97 5.21
CA ARG A 334 15.89 9.08 5.18
C ARG A 334 16.42 10.51 5.25
N THR A 335 15.57 11.50 5.02
CA THR A 335 15.94 12.90 5.05
C THR A 335 15.58 13.53 6.38
N ASP A 336 16.35 14.51 6.85
CA ASP A 336 16.09 15.20 8.11
C ASP A 336 14.74 15.95 8.06
N GLU A 337 14.39 16.50 6.90
CA GLU A 337 13.11 17.18 6.67
C GLU A 337 11.92 16.21 6.74
N GLY A 338 12.09 14.99 6.23
CA GLY A 338 11.06 13.96 6.34
C GLY A 338 10.86 13.50 7.80
N ARG A 339 11.92 13.46 8.59
CA ARG A 339 11.83 13.20 10.04
C ARG A 339 11.02 14.29 10.75
N ILE A 340 11.25 15.56 10.41
CA ILE A 340 10.52 16.69 10.98
C ILE A 340 8.99 16.53 10.75
N ILE A 341 8.55 16.10 9.54
CA ILE A 341 7.13 15.84 9.27
C ILE A 341 6.61 14.68 10.14
N ARG A 342 7.39 13.62 10.32
CA ARG A 342 7.03 12.50 11.18
C ARG A 342 6.91 12.90 12.64
N ASP A 343 7.74 13.80 13.13
CA ASP A 343 7.72 14.31 14.49
C ASP A 343 6.44 15.10 14.81
N ALA A 344 5.71 15.56 13.79
CA ALA A 344 4.42 16.21 14.00
C ALA A 344 3.29 15.21 14.30
N PHE A 345 3.46 13.94 13.93
CA PHE A 345 2.56 12.88 14.38
C PHE A 345 2.95 12.50 15.80
N VAL A 346 2.00 12.58 16.72
CA VAL A 346 2.21 12.29 18.13
C VAL A 346 1.09 11.39 18.65
N PRO A 347 1.31 10.61 19.71
CA PRO A 347 0.24 9.85 20.34
C PRO A 347 -0.76 10.79 21.01
N ALA A 348 -2.04 10.40 21.05
CA ALA A 348 -3.06 11.19 21.71
C ALA A 348 -3.02 10.99 23.25
N GLY A 349 -3.21 12.07 24.02
CA GLY A 349 -3.21 12.02 25.48
C GLY A 349 -1.89 11.53 26.06
N ASP A 350 -1.97 10.63 27.05
CA ASP A 350 -0.80 10.04 27.72
C ASP A 350 -0.31 8.74 27.08
N ASN A 351 -0.78 8.41 25.86
CA ASN A 351 -0.35 7.24 25.14
C ASN A 351 1.08 7.41 24.60
N ILE A 352 1.67 6.30 24.16
CA ILE A 352 2.95 6.28 23.45
C ILE A 352 2.78 5.64 22.08
N PHE A 353 3.70 5.93 21.14
CA PHE A 353 3.83 5.12 19.93
C PHE A 353 4.75 3.94 20.19
N LEU A 354 4.32 2.77 19.72
CA LEU A 354 5.16 1.61 19.51
C LEU A 354 5.29 1.41 18.00
N SER A 355 6.53 1.40 17.52
CA SER A 355 6.86 1.03 16.14
C SER A 355 7.58 -0.31 16.14
N ALA A 356 7.10 -1.23 15.31
CA ALA A 356 7.70 -2.55 15.13
C ALA A 356 7.95 -2.79 13.64
N ASP A 357 9.22 -2.95 13.27
CA ASP A 357 9.68 -3.09 11.89
C ASP A 357 10.38 -4.44 11.68
N TYR A 358 10.07 -5.11 10.59
CA TYR A 358 10.80 -6.32 10.19
C TYR A 358 12.19 -5.96 9.65
N SER A 359 13.21 -6.42 10.30
CA SER A 359 14.57 -6.25 9.81
C SER A 359 14.81 -7.10 8.55
N GLN A 360 14.84 -6.45 7.39
CA GLN A 360 15.22 -7.06 6.11
C GLN A 360 14.36 -8.27 5.70
N ILE A 361 13.06 -8.21 5.91
CA ILE A 361 12.11 -9.31 5.65
C ILE A 361 12.26 -9.92 4.25
N GLU A 362 12.50 -9.09 3.22
CA GLU A 362 12.66 -9.59 1.85
C GLU A 362 13.90 -10.48 1.69
N LEU A 363 15.00 -10.14 2.36
CA LEU A 363 16.20 -11.01 2.37
C LEU A 363 15.96 -12.28 3.18
N CYS A 364 15.20 -12.21 4.27
CA CYS A 364 14.77 -13.39 5.02
C CYS A 364 13.92 -14.31 4.14
N VAL A 365 12.96 -13.75 3.42
CA VAL A 365 12.13 -14.50 2.46
C VAL A 365 13.01 -15.13 1.37
N LEU A 366 13.97 -14.38 0.81
CA LEU A 366 14.90 -14.91 -0.18
C LEU A 366 15.72 -16.08 0.38
N ALA A 367 16.28 -15.94 1.59
CA ALA A 367 17.07 -17.00 2.25
C ALA A 367 16.22 -18.27 2.46
N TYR A 368 14.97 -18.09 2.87
CA TYR A 368 14.03 -19.19 3.06
C TYR A 368 13.64 -19.87 1.74
N MET A 369 13.23 -19.09 0.74
CA MET A 369 12.74 -19.61 -0.55
C MET A 369 13.85 -20.27 -1.39
N ALA A 370 15.05 -19.70 -1.33
CA ALA A 370 16.24 -20.21 -2.02
C ALA A 370 16.87 -21.42 -1.33
N ASP A 371 16.51 -21.69 -0.07
CA ASP A 371 17.13 -22.72 0.78
C ASP A 371 18.68 -22.63 0.81
N ASP A 372 19.20 -21.40 0.71
CA ASP A 372 20.63 -21.14 0.60
C ASP A 372 21.30 -21.18 1.98
N SER A 373 22.22 -22.12 2.18
CA SER A 373 22.87 -22.34 3.48
C SER A 373 23.70 -21.14 3.94
N ASN A 374 24.42 -20.47 3.02
CA ASN A 374 25.25 -19.32 3.38
C ASN A 374 24.38 -18.12 3.77
N LEU A 375 23.30 -17.87 3.03
CA LEU A 375 22.40 -16.77 3.35
C LEU A 375 21.60 -17.03 4.65
N LYS A 376 21.18 -18.28 4.89
CA LYS A 376 20.56 -18.69 6.17
C LYS A 376 21.53 -18.50 7.35
N ASN A 377 22.78 -18.94 7.19
CA ASN A 377 23.79 -18.79 8.23
C ASN A 377 24.06 -17.33 8.59
N ALA A 378 24.00 -16.41 7.63
CA ALA A 378 24.11 -14.97 7.89
C ALA A 378 23.04 -14.45 8.87
N PHE A 379 21.82 -14.99 8.80
CA PHE A 379 20.74 -14.64 9.74
C PHE A 379 20.85 -15.39 11.07
N ILE A 380 21.21 -16.66 11.06
CA ILE A 380 21.31 -17.50 12.27
C ILE A 380 22.44 -17.04 13.19
N SER A 381 23.57 -16.59 12.62
CA SER A 381 24.70 -16.07 13.39
C SER A 381 24.44 -14.70 14.04
N ALA A 382 23.27 -14.11 13.81
CA ALA A 382 22.88 -12.77 14.26
C ALA A 382 23.86 -11.66 13.84
N GLU A 383 24.63 -11.90 12.77
CA GLU A 383 25.58 -10.95 12.22
C GLU A 383 24.89 -10.01 11.21
N ASP A 384 25.54 -8.91 10.90
CA ASP A 384 25.11 -8.02 9.82
C ASP A 384 25.20 -8.75 8.47
N VAL A 385 24.05 -9.12 7.91
CA VAL A 385 23.95 -9.88 6.65
C VAL A 385 24.72 -9.21 5.50
N HIS A 386 24.81 -7.88 5.50
CA HIS A 386 25.57 -7.17 4.47
C HIS A 386 27.07 -7.25 4.69
N LYS A 387 27.55 -7.24 5.94
CA LYS A 387 28.95 -7.51 6.26
C LYS A 387 29.32 -8.94 5.95
N TYR A 388 28.43 -9.89 6.26
CA TYR A 388 28.63 -11.28 5.93
C TYR A 388 28.73 -11.50 4.40
N THR A 389 27.82 -10.93 3.63
CA THR A 389 27.88 -10.94 2.16
C THR A 389 29.17 -10.32 1.65
N ALA A 390 29.59 -9.19 2.23
CA ALA A 390 30.85 -8.54 1.86
C ALA A 390 32.05 -9.46 2.13
N SER A 391 32.10 -10.13 3.26
CA SER A 391 33.18 -11.07 3.60
C SER A 391 33.33 -12.19 2.55
N LEU A 392 32.19 -12.69 2.05
CA LEU A 392 32.18 -13.72 1.01
C LEU A 392 32.64 -13.18 -0.36
N ILE A 393 32.15 -12.00 -0.76
CA ILE A 393 32.48 -11.38 -2.06
C ILE A 393 33.95 -10.95 -2.12
N PHE A 394 34.45 -10.32 -1.04
CA PHE A 394 35.82 -9.81 -0.96
C PHE A 394 36.82 -10.83 -0.43
N SER A 395 36.33 -12.02 0.04
CA SER A 395 37.16 -13.08 0.64
C SER A 395 38.01 -12.57 1.81
N LYS A 396 37.38 -11.78 2.71
CA LYS A 396 37.97 -11.19 3.91
C LYS A 396 37.24 -11.65 5.17
N PRO A 397 37.89 -11.68 6.34
CA PRO A 397 37.21 -11.83 7.62
C PRO A 397 36.14 -10.73 7.82
N ILE A 398 35.03 -11.04 8.51
CA ILE A 398 33.95 -10.07 8.75
C ILE A 398 34.44 -8.85 9.53
N SER A 399 35.41 -9.05 10.47
CA SER A 399 36.03 -7.96 11.22
C SER A 399 36.74 -6.91 10.35
N ASP A 400 37.25 -7.34 9.18
CA ASP A 400 38.06 -6.51 8.29
C ASP A 400 37.24 -5.84 7.18
N ILE A 401 35.91 -6.02 7.19
CA ILE A 401 35.00 -5.39 6.23
C ILE A 401 34.77 -3.95 6.60
N ASP A 402 35.18 -3.05 5.70
CA ASP A 402 34.97 -1.62 5.85
C ASP A 402 33.54 -1.17 5.48
N ALA A 403 33.23 0.11 5.75
CA ALA A 403 31.92 0.70 5.47
C ALA A 403 31.59 0.75 3.96
N LYS A 404 32.61 0.88 3.10
CA LYS A 404 32.45 0.92 1.64
C LYS A 404 32.12 -0.48 1.10
N GLU A 405 32.84 -1.49 1.54
CA GLU A 405 32.60 -2.89 1.16
C GLU A 405 31.23 -3.38 1.64
N ARG A 406 30.84 -3.03 2.88
CA ARG A 406 29.50 -3.27 3.39
C ARG A 406 28.41 -2.60 2.55
N ARG A 407 28.62 -1.34 2.11
CA ARG A 407 27.69 -0.61 1.23
C ARG A 407 27.57 -1.29 -0.12
N ILE A 408 28.67 -1.72 -0.72
CA ILE A 408 28.67 -2.49 -1.97
C ILE A 408 27.84 -3.76 -1.83
N ALA A 409 28.09 -4.56 -0.79
CA ALA A 409 27.35 -5.79 -0.53
C ALA A 409 25.86 -5.52 -0.28
N LYS A 410 25.50 -4.44 0.44
CA LYS A 410 24.11 -4.02 0.62
C LYS A 410 23.44 -3.73 -0.72
N THR A 411 24.09 -2.98 -1.60
CA THR A 411 23.57 -2.68 -2.93
C THR A 411 23.42 -3.93 -3.78
N ILE A 412 24.34 -4.89 -3.67
CA ILE A 412 24.28 -6.18 -4.37
C ILE A 412 23.11 -7.03 -3.82
N ASN A 413 22.99 -7.19 -2.51
CA ASN A 413 21.92 -7.97 -1.88
C ASN A 413 20.53 -7.51 -2.36
N PHE A 414 20.27 -6.20 -2.31
CA PHE A 414 19.00 -5.66 -2.83
C PHE A 414 18.94 -5.70 -4.35
N GLY A 415 20.05 -5.39 -5.01
CA GLY A 415 20.14 -5.38 -6.48
C GLY A 415 19.79 -6.73 -7.10
N ILE A 416 20.28 -7.82 -6.54
CA ILE A 416 20.00 -9.18 -7.03
C ILE A 416 18.51 -9.52 -6.88
N MET A 417 17.89 -9.19 -5.73
CA MET A 417 16.46 -9.40 -5.54
C MET A 417 15.62 -8.67 -6.59
N TYR A 418 16.07 -7.47 -7.00
CA TYR A 418 15.39 -6.67 -8.01
C TYR A 418 15.90 -6.90 -9.44
N GLY A 419 16.70 -7.94 -9.66
CA GLY A 419 17.25 -8.28 -10.97
C GLY A 419 18.14 -7.20 -11.58
N MET A 420 18.96 -6.56 -10.75
CA MET A 420 19.85 -5.47 -11.17
C MET A 420 20.90 -5.99 -12.15
N SER A 421 21.05 -5.31 -13.30
CA SER A 421 22.11 -5.62 -14.25
C SER A 421 23.47 -5.05 -13.81
N ALA A 422 24.56 -5.61 -14.33
CA ALA A 422 25.91 -5.09 -14.08
C ALA A 422 26.05 -3.61 -14.50
N PHE A 423 25.33 -3.17 -15.53
CA PHE A 423 25.28 -1.76 -15.95
C PHE A 423 24.68 -0.86 -14.86
N ARG A 424 23.53 -1.25 -14.29
CA ARG A 424 22.90 -0.47 -13.23
C ARG A 424 23.74 -0.47 -11.95
N LEU A 425 24.30 -1.63 -11.59
CA LEU A 425 25.18 -1.75 -10.42
C LEU A 425 26.44 -0.88 -10.57
N SER A 426 27.05 -0.84 -11.75
CA SER A 426 28.22 0.00 -12.01
C SER A 426 27.92 1.50 -11.84
N ASN A 427 26.77 1.95 -12.31
CA ASN A 427 26.35 3.35 -12.17
C ASN A 427 26.07 3.71 -10.70
N GLU A 428 25.37 2.83 -9.97
CA GLU A 428 24.99 3.08 -8.57
C GLU A 428 26.20 3.10 -7.62
N LEU A 429 27.20 2.27 -7.90
CA LEU A 429 28.42 2.18 -7.09
C LEU A 429 29.57 3.07 -7.57
N GLY A 430 29.49 3.64 -8.77
CA GLY A 430 30.57 4.40 -9.39
C GLY A 430 31.80 3.51 -9.73
N ILE A 431 31.59 2.25 -10.12
CA ILE A 431 32.63 1.27 -10.46
C ILE A 431 32.59 0.89 -11.94
N SER A 432 33.62 0.18 -12.42
CA SER A 432 33.58 -0.34 -13.78
C SER A 432 32.49 -1.39 -13.99
N ARG A 433 31.98 -1.51 -15.21
CA ARG A 433 31.00 -2.54 -15.57
C ARG A 433 31.60 -3.96 -15.41
N SER A 434 32.88 -4.12 -15.62
CA SER A 434 33.60 -5.37 -15.41
C SER A 434 33.61 -5.78 -13.93
N ASP A 435 33.92 -4.82 -13.03
CA ASP A 435 33.91 -5.08 -11.59
C ASP A 435 32.50 -5.42 -11.11
N ALA A 436 31.47 -4.68 -11.60
CA ALA A 436 30.09 -4.97 -11.28
C ALA A 436 29.67 -6.38 -11.73
N SER A 437 30.09 -6.83 -12.93
CA SER A 437 29.84 -8.21 -13.38
C SER A 437 30.52 -9.24 -12.48
N THR A 438 31.79 -9.00 -12.15
CA THR A 438 32.56 -9.87 -11.25
C THR A 438 31.92 -9.98 -9.86
N PHE A 439 31.37 -8.89 -9.32
CA PHE A 439 30.68 -8.93 -8.02
C PHE A 439 29.39 -9.74 -8.09
N ILE A 440 28.60 -9.60 -9.16
CA ILE A 440 27.37 -10.40 -9.37
C ILE A 440 27.71 -11.89 -9.52
N GLU A 441 28.75 -12.22 -10.30
CA GLU A 441 29.21 -13.60 -10.49
C GLU A 441 29.65 -14.22 -9.16
N LYS A 442 30.50 -13.55 -8.38
CA LYS A 442 30.92 -13.99 -7.04
C LYS A 442 29.75 -14.14 -6.07
N TYR A 443 28.78 -13.25 -6.14
CA TYR A 443 27.57 -13.35 -5.32
C TYR A 443 26.82 -14.67 -5.60
N PHE A 444 26.53 -14.97 -6.87
CA PHE A 444 25.86 -16.21 -7.24
C PHE A 444 26.71 -17.46 -7.05
N GLU A 445 28.02 -17.36 -7.11
CA GLU A 445 28.93 -18.45 -6.75
C GLU A 445 28.83 -18.78 -5.24
N ARG A 446 28.77 -17.75 -4.40
CA ARG A 446 28.67 -17.91 -2.93
C ARG A 446 27.27 -18.26 -2.47
N TYR A 447 26.27 -17.74 -3.15
CA TYR A 447 24.85 -17.98 -2.89
C TYR A 447 24.23 -18.80 -4.04
N SER A 448 24.71 -20.04 -4.20
CA SER A 448 24.28 -20.92 -5.29
C SER A 448 22.79 -21.31 -5.20
N GLY A 449 22.24 -21.41 -4.00
CA GLY A 449 20.81 -21.62 -3.77
C GLY A 449 19.97 -20.46 -4.30
N VAL A 450 20.44 -19.22 -4.13
CA VAL A 450 19.76 -18.03 -4.69
C VAL A 450 19.75 -18.09 -6.22
N LYS A 451 20.87 -18.47 -6.85
CA LYS A 451 20.92 -18.65 -8.30
C LYS A 451 19.91 -19.68 -8.80
N LEU A 452 19.87 -20.84 -8.15
CA LEU A 452 18.92 -21.91 -8.49
C LEU A 452 17.45 -21.45 -8.32
N PHE A 453 17.15 -20.71 -7.26
CA PHE A 453 15.82 -20.16 -7.01
C PHE A 453 15.40 -19.19 -8.13
N VAL A 454 16.29 -18.26 -8.52
CA VAL A 454 16.04 -17.31 -9.61
C VAL A 454 15.78 -18.04 -10.93
N ASP A 455 16.67 -18.95 -11.32
CA ASP A 455 16.55 -19.70 -12.58
C ASP A 455 15.28 -20.55 -12.60
N LYS A 456 14.96 -21.23 -11.51
CA LYS A 456 13.73 -22.03 -11.35
C LYS A 456 12.49 -21.15 -11.47
N THR A 457 12.47 -20.01 -10.81
CA THR A 457 11.33 -19.07 -10.86
C THR A 457 11.07 -18.57 -12.27
N ILE A 458 12.14 -18.21 -13.00
CA ILE A 458 12.01 -17.75 -14.38
C ILE A 458 11.48 -18.88 -15.25
N HIS A 459 12.05 -20.08 -15.14
CA HIS A 459 11.60 -21.24 -15.92
C HIS A 459 10.13 -21.61 -15.64
N GLU A 460 9.71 -21.58 -14.39
CA GLU A 460 8.30 -21.82 -14.01
C GLU A 460 7.38 -20.73 -14.58
N ALA A 461 7.81 -19.46 -14.56
CA ALA A 461 7.05 -18.36 -15.16
C ALA A 461 6.94 -18.50 -16.69
N GLU A 462 8.02 -18.88 -17.37
CA GLU A 462 8.00 -19.15 -18.82
C GLU A 462 7.03 -20.28 -19.18
N LYS A 463 7.00 -21.34 -18.37
CA LYS A 463 6.15 -22.52 -18.59
C LYS A 463 4.68 -22.24 -18.30
N ASN A 464 4.39 -21.55 -17.21
CA ASN A 464 3.03 -21.41 -16.68
C ASN A 464 2.37 -20.08 -17.07
N GLY A 465 3.16 -19.05 -17.44
CA GLY A 465 2.70 -17.68 -17.66
C GLY A 465 2.46 -16.87 -16.39
N TYR A 466 2.64 -17.47 -15.20
CA TYR A 466 2.44 -16.82 -13.90
C TYR A 466 3.44 -17.31 -12.86
N VAL A 467 3.52 -16.58 -11.76
CA VAL A 467 4.20 -17.00 -10.52
C VAL A 467 3.23 -17.04 -9.35
N ARG A 468 3.59 -17.79 -8.31
CA ARG A 468 2.80 -17.93 -7.08
C ARG A 468 3.69 -17.68 -5.87
N THR A 469 3.21 -16.85 -4.93
CA THR A 469 3.86 -16.61 -3.65
C THR A 469 3.76 -17.83 -2.72
N LYS A 470 4.44 -17.78 -1.58
CA LYS A 470 4.41 -18.86 -0.57
C LYS A 470 3.00 -19.16 -0.05
N PHE A 471 2.15 -18.14 0.11
CA PHE A 471 0.80 -18.29 0.65
C PHE A 471 -0.28 -18.30 -0.42
N GLY A 472 0.11 -18.29 -1.69
CA GLY A 472 -0.78 -18.62 -2.78
C GLY A 472 -1.24 -17.47 -3.66
N HIS A 473 -0.86 -16.22 -3.39
CA HIS A 473 -1.14 -15.12 -4.32
C HIS A 473 -0.52 -15.41 -5.70
N VAL A 474 -1.31 -15.22 -6.76
CA VAL A 474 -0.94 -15.50 -8.15
C VAL A 474 -0.81 -14.20 -8.93
N ARG A 475 0.28 -14.08 -9.68
CA ARG A 475 0.45 -12.98 -10.62
C ARG A 475 0.85 -13.49 -12.00
N GLU A 476 0.09 -13.12 -13.01
CA GLU A 476 0.45 -13.35 -14.41
C GLU A 476 1.64 -12.48 -14.81
N ILE A 477 2.63 -13.05 -15.49
CA ILE A 477 3.85 -12.36 -15.88
C ILE A 477 3.81 -12.04 -17.36
N LEU A 478 3.27 -10.86 -17.65
CA LEU A 478 3.15 -10.37 -19.02
C LEU A 478 4.55 -10.18 -19.64
N GLY A 479 4.73 -10.62 -20.89
CA GLY A 479 5.98 -10.47 -21.62
C GLY A 479 7.08 -11.49 -21.29
N ILE A 480 6.83 -12.48 -20.42
CA ILE A 480 7.85 -13.49 -20.03
C ILE A 480 8.37 -14.30 -21.23
N ASN A 481 7.50 -14.56 -22.21
CA ASN A 481 7.83 -15.28 -23.43
C ASN A 481 8.01 -14.34 -24.64
N SER A 482 8.23 -13.03 -24.41
CA SER A 482 8.44 -12.07 -25.49
C SER A 482 9.74 -12.34 -26.26
N SER A 483 9.69 -12.19 -27.58
CA SER A 483 10.88 -12.18 -28.44
C SER A 483 11.76 -10.96 -28.21
N ASN A 484 11.21 -9.86 -27.69
CA ASN A 484 11.96 -8.69 -27.32
C ASN A 484 12.74 -8.94 -26.01
N LYS A 485 14.07 -8.96 -26.12
CA LYS A 485 14.97 -9.24 -24.98
C LYS A 485 14.78 -8.26 -23.80
N LEU A 486 14.50 -6.98 -24.06
CA LEU A 486 14.31 -5.98 -23.02
C LEU A 486 13.01 -6.23 -22.24
N GLU A 487 11.93 -6.52 -22.95
CA GLU A 487 10.63 -6.86 -22.36
C GLU A 487 10.71 -8.16 -21.56
N ARG A 488 11.30 -9.23 -22.13
CA ARG A 488 11.49 -10.49 -21.44
C ARG A 488 12.33 -10.32 -20.17
N SER A 489 13.46 -9.61 -20.24
CA SER A 489 14.30 -9.37 -19.05
C SER A 489 13.59 -8.53 -17.98
N ALA A 490 12.68 -7.63 -18.37
CA ALA A 490 11.82 -6.93 -17.41
C ALA A 490 10.82 -7.89 -16.75
N ALA A 491 10.21 -8.77 -17.52
CA ALA A 491 9.26 -9.79 -17.03
C ALA A 491 9.95 -10.80 -16.09
N GLU A 492 11.16 -11.24 -16.38
CA GLU A 492 11.98 -12.11 -15.50
C GLU A 492 12.17 -11.46 -14.12
N ARG A 493 12.49 -10.16 -14.09
CA ARG A 493 12.61 -9.40 -12.84
C ARG A 493 11.29 -9.31 -12.07
N VAL A 494 10.21 -9.05 -12.78
CA VAL A 494 8.86 -9.00 -12.19
C VAL A 494 8.50 -10.35 -11.56
N ALA A 495 8.84 -11.48 -12.20
CA ALA A 495 8.57 -12.82 -11.69
C ALA A 495 9.26 -13.05 -10.33
N VAL A 496 10.56 -12.82 -10.25
CA VAL A 496 11.34 -13.02 -9.01
C VAL A 496 10.88 -12.08 -7.90
N ASN A 497 10.72 -10.78 -8.23
CA ASN A 497 10.28 -9.78 -7.26
C ASN A 497 8.89 -10.08 -6.70
N THR A 498 7.97 -10.58 -7.53
CA THR A 498 6.61 -10.90 -7.09
C THR A 498 6.61 -11.96 -6.01
N ILE A 499 7.42 -13.02 -6.14
CA ILE A 499 7.49 -14.06 -5.11
C ILE A 499 8.04 -13.51 -3.80
N ILE A 500 9.14 -12.74 -3.85
CA ILE A 500 9.80 -12.23 -2.65
C ILE A 500 8.94 -11.18 -1.95
N GLN A 501 8.56 -10.13 -2.67
CA GLN A 501 7.78 -9.02 -2.11
C GLN A 501 6.37 -9.47 -1.70
N GLY A 502 5.73 -10.32 -2.51
CA GLY A 502 4.40 -10.83 -2.22
C GLY A 502 4.41 -11.70 -0.95
N THR A 503 5.38 -12.61 -0.83
CA THR A 503 5.50 -13.43 0.39
C THR A 503 5.80 -12.56 1.64
N ALA A 504 6.64 -11.54 1.52
CA ALA A 504 6.88 -10.59 2.62
C ALA A 504 5.59 -9.84 3.02
N ALA A 505 4.81 -9.38 2.03
CA ALA A 505 3.52 -8.74 2.29
C ALA A 505 2.49 -9.67 2.96
N GLU A 506 2.45 -10.94 2.55
CA GLU A 506 1.58 -11.95 3.16
C GLU A 506 1.97 -12.25 4.62
N ILE A 507 3.28 -12.28 4.94
CA ILE A 507 3.77 -12.40 6.33
C ILE A 507 3.30 -11.21 7.16
N MET A 508 3.42 -9.99 6.65
CA MET A 508 2.95 -8.78 7.31
C MET A 508 1.44 -8.83 7.57
N LYS A 509 0.64 -9.19 6.56
CA LYS A 509 -0.82 -9.33 6.70
C LYS A 509 -1.19 -10.36 7.77
N LYS A 510 -0.49 -11.49 7.80
CA LYS A 510 -0.70 -12.51 8.81
C LYS A 510 -0.34 -11.99 10.21
N ALA A 511 0.77 -11.30 10.37
CA ALA A 511 1.14 -10.66 11.64
C ALA A 511 0.06 -9.68 12.11
N MET A 512 -0.48 -8.83 11.22
CA MET A 512 -1.58 -7.90 11.53
C MET A 512 -2.82 -8.65 12.03
N ILE A 513 -3.19 -9.77 11.40
CA ILE A 513 -4.33 -10.59 11.79
C ILE A 513 -4.11 -11.22 13.17
N ASP A 514 -2.93 -11.80 13.39
CA ASP A 514 -2.60 -12.48 14.65
C ASP A 514 -2.50 -11.46 15.82
N ILE A 515 -2.01 -10.25 15.56
CA ILE A 515 -1.96 -9.16 16.55
C ILE A 515 -3.39 -8.67 16.86
N ASP A 516 -4.20 -8.31 15.86
CA ASP A 516 -5.59 -7.83 16.10
C ASP A 516 -6.42 -8.84 16.89
N LYS A 517 -6.25 -10.12 16.58
CA LYS A 517 -6.89 -11.20 17.32
C LYS A 517 -6.44 -11.24 18.78
N ALA A 518 -5.13 -11.16 19.05
CA ALA A 518 -4.61 -11.17 20.41
C ALA A 518 -5.05 -9.94 21.21
N LEU A 519 -5.04 -8.74 20.60
CA LEU A 519 -5.56 -7.53 21.23
C LEU A 519 -7.01 -7.66 21.68
N GLN A 520 -7.85 -8.34 20.87
CA GLN A 520 -9.25 -8.58 21.20
C GLN A 520 -9.41 -9.65 22.31
N GLU A 521 -8.67 -10.76 22.24
CA GLU A 521 -8.73 -11.85 23.21
C GLU A 521 -8.29 -11.40 24.61
N GLU A 522 -7.31 -10.51 24.68
CA GLU A 522 -6.79 -9.96 25.94
C GLU A 522 -7.49 -8.66 26.38
N ASN A 523 -8.49 -8.18 25.61
CA ASN A 523 -9.23 -6.94 25.87
C ASN A 523 -8.33 -5.71 26.04
N LEU A 524 -7.24 -5.62 25.25
CA LEU A 524 -6.30 -4.51 25.28
C LEU A 524 -6.84 -3.28 24.54
N LYS A 525 -6.50 -2.09 25.03
CA LYS A 525 -6.94 -0.79 24.49
C LYS A 525 -6.03 -0.29 23.38
N THR A 526 -4.86 -0.89 23.22
CA THR A 526 -3.89 -0.56 22.18
C THR A 526 -4.52 -0.62 20.80
N LYS A 527 -4.17 0.34 19.95
CA LYS A 527 -4.71 0.49 18.60
C LYS A 527 -3.59 0.36 17.57
N MET A 528 -3.79 -0.49 16.58
CA MET A 528 -2.95 -0.51 15.38
C MET A 528 -3.38 0.66 14.50
N LEU A 529 -2.46 1.58 14.18
CA LEU A 529 -2.78 2.82 13.46
C LEU A 529 -2.35 2.78 12.00
N LEU A 530 -1.10 2.42 11.74
CA LEU A 530 -0.52 2.46 10.40
C LEU A 530 0.29 1.20 10.11
N GLN A 531 0.29 0.85 8.83
CA GLN A 531 1.24 -0.08 8.23
C GLN A 531 2.02 0.71 7.16
N VAL A 532 3.35 0.78 7.29
CA VAL A 532 4.23 1.56 6.41
C VAL A 532 5.39 0.66 5.99
N HIS A 533 5.46 0.25 4.72
CA HIS A 533 6.45 -0.70 4.20
C HIS A 533 6.45 -2.03 4.99
N ASP A 534 7.46 -2.27 5.82
CA ASP A 534 7.61 -3.48 6.64
C ASP A 534 7.42 -3.18 8.14
N GLU A 535 6.79 -2.03 8.46
CA GLU A 535 6.59 -1.47 9.81
C GLU A 535 5.11 -1.41 10.18
N LEU A 536 4.80 -1.69 11.45
CA LEU A 536 3.50 -1.45 12.09
C LEU A 536 3.65 -0.39 13.17
N ILE A 537 2.73 0.57 13.21
CA ILE A 537 2.69 1.65 14.21
C ILE A 537 1.43 1.49 15.05
N PHE A 538 1.63 1.49 16.37
CA PHE A 538 0.57 1.35 17.36
C PHE A 538 0.52 2.57 18.27
N GLU A 539 -0.67 2.92 18.72
CA GLU A 539 -0.90 3.84 19.84
C GLU A 539 -1.22 3.01 21.08
N VAL A 540 -0.38 3.13 22.10
CA VAL A 540 -0.34 2.23 23.25
C VAL A 540 -0.54 3.02 24.54
N PRO A 541 -1.54 2.69 25.39
CA PRO A 541 -1.63 3.20 26.75
C PRO A 541 -0.38 2.83 27.56
N LEU A 542 0.08 3.73 28.43
CA LEU A 542 1.32 3.52 29.20
C LEU A 542 1.27 2.25 30.08
N ASP A 543 0.11 1.90 30.59
CA ASP A 543 -0.11 0.70 31.41
C ASP A 543 -0.06 -0.61 30.61
N GLU A 544 -0.22 -0.56 29.29
CA GLU A 544 -0.13 -1.72 28.41
C GLU A 544 1.26 -1.90 27.76
N LYS A 545 2.21 -0.96 27.95
CA LYS A 545 3.48 -0.89 27.20
C LYS A 545 4.23 -2.22 27.17
N ASP A 546 4.53 -2.80 28.33
CA ASP A 546 5.39 -4.00 28.39
C ASP A 546 4.69 -5.25 27.83
N VAL A 547 3.36 -5.34 28.03
CA VAL A 547 2.54 -6.42 27.49
C VAL A 547 2.50 -6.33 25.96
N ILE A 548 2.28 -5.14 25.42
CA ILE A 548 2.18 -4.91 23.97
C ILE A 548 3.53 -5.12 23.28
N GLU A 549 4.62 -4.66 23.88
CA GLU A 549 5.95 -4.90 23.30
C GLU A 549 6.23 -6.41 23.15
N ALA A 550 5.93 -7.20 24.18
CA ALA A 550 6.10 -8.64 24.14
C ALA A 550 5.16 -9.33 23.15
N LEU A 551 3.88 -8.92 23.13
CA LEU A 551 2.85 -9.48 22.25
C LEU A 551 3.17 -9.19 20.78
N VAL A 552 3.44 -7.93 20.43
CA VAL A 552 3.74 -7.55 19.04
C VAL A 552 4.99 -8.25 18.54
N ARG A 553 6.04 -8.30 19.36
CA ARG A 553 7.27 -9.06 19.04
C ARG A 553 6.97 -10.54 18.77
N ASP A 554 6.27 -11.21 19.68
CA ASP A 554 5.89 -12.61 19.53
C ASP A 554 5.09 -12.86 18.24
N LYS A 555 4.06 -12.04 17.98
CA LYS A 555 3.20 -12.24 16.80
C LYS A 555 3.91 -11.93 15.49
N MET A 556 4.79 -10.94 15.44
CA MET A 556 5.58 -10.64 14.25
C MET A 556 6.64 -11.71 14.00
N GLU A 557 7.44 -12.09 14.99
CA GLU A 557 8.49 -13.11 14.84
C GLU A 557 7.92 -14.51 14.54
N ASN A 558 6.74 -14.84 15.08
CA ASN A 558 6.10 -16.14 14.91
C ASN A 558 4.93 -16.14 13.91
N ALA A 559 4.70 -15.06 13.15
CA ALA A 559 3.63 -15.02 12.13
C ALA A 559 3.75 -16.19 11.15
N VAL A 560 4.97 -16.55 10.79
CA VAL A 560 5.30 -17.69 9.95
C VAL A 560 6.59 -18.36 10.43
N LYS A 561 6.56 -19.68 10.58
CA LYS A 561 7.77 -20.44 10.89
C LYS A 561 8.66 -20.53 9.65
N LEU A 562 9.66 -19.68 9.60
CA LEU A 562 10.75 -19.76 8.65
C LEU A 562 11.88 -20.61 9.28
N SER A 563 12.77 -21.18 8.43
CA SER A 563 13.97 -21.90 8.90
C SER A 563 15.11 -20.98 9.37
N ILE A 564 14.80 -19.72 9.56
CA ILE A 564 15.67 -18.62 10.02
C ILE A 564 14.92 -17.81 11.07
N PRO A 565 15.61 -17.14 12.00
CA PRO A 565 14.98 -16.32 13.01
C PRO A 565 14.25 -15.11 12.40
#